data_2ec88f1cbaa4ab7d29da797efd4cea64
#
_entry.id   2ec88f1cbaa4ab7d29da797efd4cea64
#
_cell.length_a   1.000
_cell.length_b   1.000
_cell.length_c   1.000
_cell.angle_alpha   90.00
_cell.angle_beta   90.00
_cell.angle_gamma   90.00
#
_symmetry.space_group_name_H-M   'P 1'
#
loop_
_entity.id
_entity.type
_entity.pdbx_description
1 polymer ?
#
loop_
_entity_poly.entity_id
_entity_poly.type
_entity_poly.pdbx_seq_one_letter_code
_entity_poly.pdbx_strand_id
1 'polypeptide(L)'
;MIKKTLLFTLILLSLATPSAYAGVDAEVAYIFNTFSFLVCGFLVMWMAAGFCMLESGLVTTRSVSTIAAKNIGKFAIVCVVFYLVGYNLGYDIPKGGYIGSFSIWTDTSSLEQGYSGASDWFFQALFVCATVSIV
;
A
#
# COMPACT_ATOMS: atom_id res chain seq x y z
N MET A 1 -20.46 17.13 39.81
CA MET A 1 -19.40 17.79 38.99
C MET A 1 -18.05 17.04 39.08
N ILE A 2 -17.58 16.68 40.25
CA ILE A 2 -16.26 16.02 40.49
C ILE A 2 -16.05 14.73 39.70
N LYS A 3 -17.07 13.86 39.56
CA LYS A 3 -16.95 12.59 38.79
C LYS A 3 -16.72 12.82 37.27
N LYS A 4 -17.32 13.87 36.70
CA LYS A 4 -17.12 14.19 35.27
C LYS A 4 -15.75 14.80 34.99
N THR A 5 -15.25 15.63 35.90
CA THR A 5 -13.89 16.18 35.79
C THR A 5 -12.82 15.11 35.97
N LEU A 6 -13.04 14.18 36.92
CA LEU A 6 -12.13 13.05 37.14
C LEU A 6 -12.06 12.11 35.91
N LEU A 7 -13.21 11.82 35.29
CA LEU A 7 -13.26 11.02 34.07
C LEU A 7 -12.54 11.72 32.90
N PHE A 8 -12.74 13.03 32.75
CA PHE A 8 -12.10 13.82 31.70
C PHE A 8 -10.58 13.91 31.88
N THR A 9 -10.10 14.09 33.13
CA THR A 9 -8.67 14.07 33.44
C THR A 9 -8.03 12.70 33.22
N LEU A 10 -8.74 11.60 33.49
CA LEU A 10 -8.26 10.24 33.22
C LEU A 10 -8.11 9.97 31.72
N ILE A 11 -9.08 10.42 30.90
CA ILE A 11 -9.03 10.32 29.46
C ILE A 11 -7.89 11.18 28.88
N LEU A 12 -7.70 12.41 29.40
CA LEU A 12 -6.61 13.29 29.00
C LEU A 12 -5.24 12.71 29.36
N LEU A 13 -5.13 12.07 30.52
CA LEU A 13 -3.91 11.41 30.99
C LEU A 13 -3.56 10.17 30.15
N SER A 14 -4.57 9.41 29.70
CA SER A 14 -4.35 8.27 28.78
C SER A 14 -3.92 8.70 27.36
N LEU A 15 -4.34 9.90 26.92
CA LEU A 15 -3.90 10.50 25.66
C LEU A 15 -2.51 11.15 25.77
N ALA A 16 -2.10 11.54 26.97
CA ALA A 16 -0.81 12.19 27.24
C ALA A 16 0.29 11.20 27.66
N THR A 17 0.00 9.90 27.79
CA THR A 17 1.07 8.91 27.95
C THR A 17 1.90 8.94 26.66
N PRO A 18 3.18 9.41 26.72
CA PRO A 18 4.07 9.18 25.61
C PRO A 18 4.05 7.68 25.35
N SER A 19 3.75 7.29 24.12
CA SER A 19 3.86 5.90 23.71
C SER A 19 5.19 5.42 24.26
N ALA A 20 5.16 4.45 25.18
CA ALA A 20 6.37 3.78 25.60
C ALA A 20 6.88 3.08 24.32
N TYR A 21 7.66 3.79 23.53
CA TYR A 21 8.53 3.19 22.56
C TYR A 21 9.52 2.38 23.40
N ALA A 22 9.12 1.16 23.78
CA ALA A 22 10.06 0.13 24.06
C ALA A 22 10.97 0.13 22.86
N GLY A 23 12.27 0.43 23.05
CA GLY A 23 13.23 0.55 21.97
C GLY A 23 13.26 -0.77 21.20
N VAL A 24 12.38 -0.88 20.22
CA VAL A 24 12.35 -2.02 19.31
C VAL A 24 13.62 -1.88 18.50
N ASP A 25 14.45 -2.90 18.51
CA ASP A 25 15.67 -2.95 17.74
C ASP A 25 15.34 -2.59 16.28
N ALA A 26 16.14 -1.74 15.65
CA ALA A 26 15.86 -1.23 14.29
C ALA A 26 15.66 -2.38 13.29
N GLU A 27 16.34 -3.50 13.49
CA GLU A 27 16.20 -4.71 12.69
C GLU A 27 14.81 -5.35 12.87
N VAL A 28 14.32 -5.43 14.09
CA VAL A 28 12.98 -5.98 14.39
C VAL A 28 11.89 -5.07 13.81
N ALA A 29 12.05 -3.76 13.94
CA ALA A 29 11.13 -2.79 13.33
C ALA A 29 11.08 -2.94 11.80
N TYR A 30 12.24 -3.09 11.15
CA TYR A 30 12.36 -3.33 9.72
C TYR A 30 11.61 -4.58 9.27
N ILE A 31 11.78 -5.70 10.01
CA ILE A 31 11.12 -6.98 9.71
C ILE A 31 9.60 -6.83 9.82
N PHE A 32 9.10 -6.24 10.91
CA PHE A 32 7.66 -6.06 11.11
C PHE A 32 7.03 -5.12 10.10
N ASN A 33 7.68 -4.03 9.75
CA ASN A 33 7.17 -3.09 8.74
C ASN A 33 7.13 -3.76 7.37
N THR A 34 8.18 -4.46 6.96
CA THR A 34 8.23 -5.21 5.71
C THR A 34 7.12 -6.25 5.64
N PHE A 35 6.93 -7.02 6.73
CA PHE A 35 5.86 -8.00 6.83
C PHE A 35 4.48 -7.35 6.73
N SER A 36 4.26 -6.22 7.41
CA SER A 36 3.00 -5.47 7.34
C SER A 36 2.67 -5.00 5.93
N PHE A 37 3.65 -4.48 5.19
CA PHE A 37 3.46 -4.10 3.77
C PHE A 37 3.06 -5.29 2.91
N LEU A 38 3.68 -6.45 3.11
CA LEU A 38 3.33 -7.66 2.36
C LEU A 38 1.91 -8.14 2.67
N VAL A 39 1.54 -8.22 3.95
CA VAL A 39 0.19 -8.65 4.36
C VAL A 39 -0.87 -7.69 3.83
N CYS A 40 -0.66 -6.38 4.00
CA CYS A 40 -1.57 -5.37 3.47
C CYS A 40 -1.65 -5.42 1.94
N GLY A 41 -0.53 -5.67 1.25
CA GLY A 41 -0.50 -5.88 -0.19
C GLY A 41 -1.38 -7.06 -0.62
N PHE A 42 -1.28 -8.21 0.04
CA PHE A 42 -2.16 -9.35 -0.25
C PHE A 42 -3.64 -9.03 -0.04
N LEU A 43 -4.00 -8.25 0.99
CA LEU A 43 -5.38 -7.81 1.20
C LEU A 43 -5.87 -6.90 0.06
N VAL A 44 -5.02 -6.00 -0.43
CA VAL A 44 -5.33 -5.17 -1.61
C VAL A 44 -5.48 -6.01 -2.88
N MET A 45 -4.67 -7.06 -3.04
CA MET A 45 -4.81 -7.99 -4.16
C MET A 45 -6.17 -8.71 -4.14
N TRP A 46 -6.69 -9.06 -2.97
CA TRP A 46 -8.05 -9.61 -2.83
C TRP A 46 -9.12 -8.62 -3.25
N MET A 47 -8.91 -7.33 -3.04
CA MET A 47 -9.81 -6.30 -3.57
C MET A 47 -9.85 -6.31 -5.10
N ALA A 48 -8.72 -6.46 -5.78
CA ALA A 48 -8.68 -6.59 -7.25
C ALA A 48 -9.43 -7.85 -7.73
N ALA A 49 -9.32 -8.96 -7.01
CA ALA A 49 -10.10 -10.16 -7.27
C ALA A 49 -11.62 -9.91 -7.09
N GLY A 50 -12.01 -9.17 -6.05
CA GLY A 50 -13.39 -8.75 -5.82
C GLY A 50 -13.96 -7.92 -6.97
N PHE A 51 -13.19 -6.98 -7.52
CA PHE A 51 -13.59 -6.21 -8.71
C PHE A 51 -13.76 -7.11 -9.93
N CYS A 52 -12.87 -8.07 -10.15
CA CYS A 52 -13.02 -9.05 -11.24
C CYS A 52 -14.32 -9.88 -11.10
N MET A 53 -14.67 -10.29 -9.88
CA MET A 53 -15.93 -10.98 -9.60
C MET A 53 -17.14 -10.09 -9.84
N LEU A 54 -17.09 -8.84 -9.40
CA LEU A 54 -18.16 -7.86 -9.62
C LEU A 54 -18.39 -7.63 -11.10
N GLU A 55 -17.35 -7.34 -11.88
CA GLU A 55 -17.44 -7.14 -13.33
C GLU A 55 -17.98 -8.40 -14.04
N SER A 56 -17.54 -9.58 -13.61
CA SER A 56 -18.00 -10.86 -14.17
C SER A 56 -19.47 -11.13 -13.87
N GLY A 57 -19.98 -10.68 -12.74
CA GLY A 57 -21.40 -10.79 -12.37
C GLY A 57 -22.32 -9.83 -13.11
N LEU A 58 -21.79 -8.74 -13.66
CA LEU A 58 -22.56 -7.73 -14.41
C LEU A 58 -22.69 -8.03 -15.91
N VAL A 59 -21.97 -9.02 -16.43
CA VAL A 59 -21.98 -9.36 -17.84
C VAL A 59 -22.68 -10.71 -18.10
N THR A 60 -23.02 -10.97 -19.37
CA THR A 60 -23.59 -12.24 -19.77
C THR A 60 -22.55 -13.37 -19.63
N THR A 61 -22.99 -14.59 -19.34
CA THR A 61 -22.14 -15.77 -19.13
C THR A 61 -21.11 -15.97 -20.27
N ARG A 62 -21.47 -15.61 -21.50
CA ARG A 62 -20.59 -15.71 -22.66
C ARG A 62 -19.38 -14.75 -22.59
N SER A 63 -19.52 -13.62 -21.90
CA SER A 63 -18.50 -12.57 -21.82
C SER A 63 -17.60 -12.66 -20.57
N VAL A 64 -17.91 -13.56 -19.63
CA VAL A 64 -17.16 -13.70 -18.36
C VAL A 64 -15.69 -14.02 -18.60
N SER A 65 -15.38 -14.92 -19.56
CA SER A 65 -13.99 -15.29 -19.87
C SER A 65 -13.20 -14.10 -20.42
N THR A 66 -13.83 -13.25 -21.22
CA THR A 66 -13.21 -12.02 -21.75
C THR A 66 -12.90 -11.02 -20.63
N ILE A 67 -13.82 -10.85 -19.67
CA ILE A 67 -13.61 -10.01 -18.50
C ILE A 67 -12.45 -10.51 -17.63
N ALA A 68 -12.40 -11.82 -17.37
CA ALA A 68 -11.31 -12.42 -16.61
C ALA A 68 -9.95 -12.22 -17.31
N ALA A 69 -9.88 -12.46 -18.62
CA ALA A 69 -8.66 -12.25 -19.41
C ALA A 69 -8.23 -10.77 -19.40
N LYS A 70 -9.18 -9.82 -19.54
CA LYS A 70 -8.94 -8.38 -19.44
C LYS A 70 -8.31 -8.04 -18.09
N ASN A 71 -8.84 -8.55 -16.98
CA ASN A 71 -8.34 -8.24 -15.65
C ASN A 71 -6.93 -8.78 -15.42
N ILE A 72 -6.62 -9.98 -15.88
CA ILE A 72 -5.25 -10.54 -15.81
C ILE A 72 -4.29 -9.72 -16.67
N GLY A 73 -4.65 -9.39 -17.90
CA GLY A 73 -3.83 -8.58 -18.81
C GLY A 73 -3.57 -7.18 -18.25
N LYS A 74 -4.61 -6.52 -17.72
CA LYS A 74 -4.51 -5.22 -17.05
C LYS A 74 -3.52 -5.28 -15.88
N PHE A 75 -3.63 -6.28 -15.01
CA PHE A 75 -2.73 -6.45 -13.87
C PHE A 75 -1.27 -6.57 -14.33
N ALA A 76 -1.00 -7.41 -15.32
CA ALA A 76 0.35 -7.58 -15.85
C ALA A 76 0.92 -6.28 -16.44
N ILE A 77 0.13 -5.57 -17.25
CA ILE A 77 0.56 -4.31 -17.87
C ILE A 77 0.85 -3.25 -16.81
N VAL A 78 -0.03 -3.10 -15.81
CA VAL A 78 0.15 -2.11 -14.73
C VAL A 78 1.41 -2.40 -13.95
N CYS A 79 1.69 -3.65 -13.57
CA CYS A 79 2.92 -4.01 -12.86
C CYS A 79 4.17 -3.65 -13.67
N VAL A 80 4.20 -3.93 -14.97
CA VAL A 80 5.34 -3.60 -15.84
C VAL A 80 5.52 -2.09 -15.96
N VAL A 81 4.46 -1.33 -16.25
CA VAL A 81 4.54 0.12 -16.39
C VAL A 81 4.94 0.79 -15.08
N PHE A 82 4.40 0.31 -13.96
CA PHE A 82 4.73 0.83 -12.64
C PHE A 82 6.19 0.56 -12.26
N TYR A 83 6.73 -0.62 -12.65
CA TYR A 83 8.15 -0.94 -12.49
C TYR A 83 9.06 -0.04 -13.33
N LEU A 84 8.69 0.20 -14.59
CA LEU A 84 9.54 0.96 -15.51
C LEU A 84 9.58 2.45 -15.20
N VAL A 85 8.47 3.04 -14.82
CA VAL A 85 8.36 4.51 -14.70
C VAL A 85 7.52 4.95 -13.50
N GLY A 86 6.44 4.22 -13.18
CA GLY A 86 5.40 4.71 -12.29
C GLY A 86 5.85 4.96 -10.86
N TYR A 87 6.67 4.08 -10.30
CA TYR A 87 7.12 4.22 -8.92
C TYR A 87 7.99 5.47 -8.73
N ASN A 88 9.03 5.63 -9.54
CA ASN A 88 9.96 6.75 -9.40
C ASN A 88 9.30 8.10 -9.75
N LEU A 89 8.35 8.09 -10.68
CA LEU A 89 7.59 9.30 -11.03
C LEU A 89 6.73 9.80 -9.85
N GLY A 90 6.18 8.88 -9.05
CA GLY A 90 5.31 9.20 -7.92
C GLY A 90 6.04 9.41 -6.59
N TYR A 91 7.15 8.71 -6.36
CA TYR A 91 7.79 8.62 -5.05
C TYR A 91 9.20 9.24 -4.99
N ASP A 92 9.95 9.28 -6.10
CA ASP A 92 11.27 9.88 -6.16
C ASP A 92 11.20 11.39 -6.51
N ILE A 93 10.50 12.14 -5.68
CA ILE A 93 10.29 13.58 -5.88
C ILE A 93 11.44 14.35 -5.23
N PRO A 94 12.24 15.11 -6.00
CA PRO A 94 13.30 15.95 -5.44
C PRO A 94 12.72 17.05 -4.55
N LYS A 95 13.46 17.48 -3.54
CA LYS A 95 13.03 18.55 -2.62
C LYS A 95 12.65 19.81 -3.40
N GLY A 96 11.35 20.17 -3.37
CA GLY A 96 10.80 21.32 -4.10
C GLY A 96 10.27 21.03 -5.51
N GLY A 97 10.32 19.78 -5.98
CA GLY A 97 9.69 19.33 -7.24
C GLY A 97 8.25 18.88 -7.06
N TYR A 98 7.50 18.83 -8.14
CA TYR A 98 6.12 18.31 -8.18
C TYR A 98 6.03 16.92 -8.83
N ILE A 99 7.07 16.49 -9.54
CA ILE A 99 7.10 15.24 -10.32
C ILE A 99 8.46 14.59 -10.08
N GLY A 100 8.46 13.26 -9.92
CA GLY A 100 9.67 12.47 -9.74
C GLY A 100 10.46 12.23 -11.02
N SER A 101 11.49 11.42 -10.92
CA SER A 101 12.39 11.13 -12.03
C SER A 101 11.84 10.06 -12.97
N PHE A 102 12.15 10.17 -14.27
CA PHE A 102 11.89 9.11 -15.24
C PHE A 102 13.04 8.09 -15.22
N SER A 103 12.95 7.12 -14.31
CA SER A 103 13.95 6.06 -14.18
C SER A 103 13.29 4.73 -13.87
N ILE A 104 13.97 3.63 -14.19
CA ILE A 104 13.50 2.29 -13.81
C ILE A 104 13.68 2.11 -12.31
N TRP A 105 12.69 1.52 -11.67
CA TRP A 105 12.76 1.24 -10.24
C TRP A 105 13.97 0.35 -9.90
N THR A 106 14.69 0.75 -8.88
CA THR A 106 15.79 -0.01 -8.28
C THR A 106 15.55 -0.12 -6.78
N ASP A 107 15.82 -1.29 -6.21
CA ASP A 107 15.68 -1.50 -4.78
C ASP A 107 16.74 -0.69 -4.02
N THR A 108 16.29 0.27 -3.22
CA THR A 108 17.12 1.11 -2.34
C THR A 108 16.93 0.77 -0.88
N SER A 109 16.57 -0.48 -0.58
CA SER A 109 16.30 -0.93 0.80
C SER A 109 17.47 -0.62 1.73
N SER A 110 17.20 0.10 2.81
CA SER A 110 18.15 0.37 3.88
C SER A 110 17.47 0.23 5.23
N LEU A 111 18.23 -0.16 6.26
CA LEU A 111 17.74 -0.21 7.63
C LEU A 111 17.28 1.14 8.15
N GLU A 112 17.85 2.24 7.61
CA GLU A 112 17.47 3.61 7.93
C GLU A 112 16.05 3.96 7.46
N GLN A 113 15.58 3.35 6.36
CA GLN A 113 14.20 3.52 5.86
C GLN A 113 13.19 2.76 6.73
N GLY A 114 13.63 1.77 7.51
CA GLY A 114 12.79 1.00 8.40
C GLY A 114 11.86 -0.01 7.72
N TYR A 115 11.99 -0.25 6.41
CA TYR A 115 11.27 -1.26 5.63
C TYR A 115 11.98 -1.59 4.32
N SER A 116 11.64 -2.73 3.69
CA SER A 116 12.17 -3.12 2.39
C SER A 116 11.49 -2.34 1.25
N GLY A 117 12.30 -1.72 0.37
CA GLY A 117 11.80 -1.02 -0.81
C GLY A 117 10.99 -1.93 -1.74
N ALA A 118 11.36 -3.20 -1.84
CA ALA A 118 10.61 -4.18 -2.62
C ALA A 118 9.20 -4.44 -2.07
N SER A 119 9.03 -4.45 -0.74
CA SER A 119 7.71 -4.63 -0.11
C SER A 119 6.82 -3.41 -0.30
N ASP A 120 7.38 -2.22 -0.22
CA ASP A 120 6.67 -0.97 -0.52
C ASP A 120 6.27 -0.90 -1.99
N TRP A 121 7.21 -1.17 -2.92
CA TRP A 121 6.90 -1.24 -4.34
C TRP A 121 5.74 -2.20 -4.64
N PHE A 122 5.78 -3.40 -4.06
CA PHE A 122 4.71 -4.39 -4.23
C PHE A 122 3.37 -3.87 -3.74
N PHE A 123 3.33 -3.29 -2.55
CA PHE A 123 2.13 -2.71 -1.96
C PHE A 123 1.54 -1.60 -2.85
N GLN A 124 2.38 -0.67 -3.31
CA GLN A 124 1.96 0.45 -4.15
C GLN A 124 1.50 -0.02 -5.54
N ALA A 125 2.19 -0.99 -6.15
CA ALA A 125 1.79 -1.57 -7.44
C ALA A 125 0.37 -2.16 -7.38
N LEU A 126 0.02 -2.82 -6.28
CA LEU A 126 -1.32 -3.39 -6.09
C LEU A 126 -2.40 -2.32 -5.94
N PHE A 127 -2.10 -1.20 -5.29
CA PHE A 127 -3.02 -0.06 -5.25
C PHE A 127 -3.27 0.54 -6.62
N VAL A 128 -2.22 0.68 -7.44
CA VAL A 128 -2.37 1.16 -8.82
C VAL A 128 -3.20 0.17 -9.63
N CYS A 129 -2.98 -1.15 -9.47
CA CYS A 129 -3.80 -2.18 -10.12
C CYS A 129 -5.28 -2.08 -9.73
N ALA A 130 -5.57 -1.83 -8.45
CA ALA A 130 -6.92 -1.63 -7.95
C ALA A 130 -7.54 -0.35 -8.51
N THR A 131 -6.81 0.74 -8.53
CA THR A 131 -7.27 2.05 -9.08
C THR A 131 -7.65 1.93 -10.56
N VAL A 132 -6.80 1.31 -11.37
CA VAL A 132 -7.07 1.04 -12.80
C VAL A 132 -8.25 0.09 -13.00
N SER A 133 -8.67 -0.63 -11.97
CA SER A 133 -9.88 -1.48 -12.03
C SER A 133 -11.18 -0.68 -11.87
N ILE A 134 -11.11 0.49 -11.26
CA ILE A 134 -12.26 1.35 -10.97
C ILE A 134 -12.52 2.31 -12.14
N VAL A 135 -11.48 2.75 -12.83
CA VAL A 135 -11.54 3.66 -13.99
C VAL A 135 -11.86 2.92 -15.27
#